data_7147856e6083291e49adfb7ee65a4478
#
_entry.id   7147856e6083291e49adfb7ee65a4478
#
_cell.length_a   1.000
_cell.length_b   1.000
_cell.length_c   1.000
_cell.angle_alpha   90.00
_cell.angle_beta   90.00
_cell.angle_gamma   90.00
#
_symmetry.space_group_name_H-M   'P 1'
#
loop_
_entity.id
_entity.type
_entity.pdbx_description
1 polymer ?
#
loop_
_entity_poly.entity_id
_entity_poly.type
_entity_poly.pdbx_seq_one_letter_code
_entity_poly.pdbx_strand_id
1 'polypeptide(L)'
;MTYGSEQILNRQTPKTGLYTAYKWVFVLPILVLTTTILGSFIIVLSFLGAPDYASRVFGTLWAKINTKAALIGVQTTGKEHIKQGQSYVIVANHQSLLDIYLLYGYLSIDVKWVMKQELRAVPVLGLACEMMGHVIVDRSNTASALASMERARERIKDGMSVIFFAEGTRSRSGELKPFKKGAFRMAQELNLPILPVTIQNTRHILPSDTIDLRPGITRMIIGKPISVEVTSTTADYAKSHKNEPNLLENSPTESKATEHEHDAPALKSLSDLSTEVREVILCNLKQT
;
A
#
# COMPACT_ATOMS: atom_id res chain seq x y z
N MET A 1 15.03 -7.19 26.75
CA MET A 1 14.12 -8.38 26.71
C MET A 1 13.47 -8.48 25.31
N THR A 2 14.25 -8.74 24.25
CA THR A 2 13.79 -8.74 22.85
C THR A 2 14.03 -10.07 22.11
N TYR A 3 14.61 -11.07 22.78
CA TYR A 3 14.99 -12.34 22.16
C TYR A 3 13.84 -13.36 21.97
N GLY A 4 12.68 -13.13 22.62
CA GLY A 4 11.56 -14.07 22.56
C GLY A 4 10.57 -13.87 21.41
N SER A 5 10.51 -12.67 20.85
CA SER A 5 9.53 -12.33 19.80
C SER A 5 9.95 -12.78 18.39
N GLU A 6 11.25 -12.88 18.13
CA GLU A 6 11.80 -13.31 16.84
C GLU A 6 11.55 -14.78 16.54
N GLN A 7 11.63 -15.64 17.56
CA GLN A 7 11.40 -17.08 17.40
C GLN A 7 9.93 -17.42 17.12
N ILE A 8 8.98 -16.56 17.53
CA ILE A 8 7.55 -16.81 17.34
C ILE A 8 7.13 -16.54 15.88
N LEU A 9 7.73 -15.52 15.23
CA LEU A 9 7.41 -15.16 13.85
C LEU A 9 7.96 -16.19 12.84
N ASN A 10 9.07 -16.86 13.15
CA ASN A 10 9.75 -17.77 12.23
C ASN A 10 9.34 -19.25 12.40
N ARG A 11 8.48 -19.57 13.38
CA ARG A 11 7.93 -20.93 13.50
C ARG A 11 6.97 -21.18 12.34
N GLN A 12 7.45 -21.89 11.33
CA GLN A 12 6.59 -22.57 10.37
C GLN A 12 5.73 -23.57 11.20
N THR A 13 4.45 -23.22 11.39
CA THR A 13 3.52 -24.19 11.98
C THR A 13 3.44 -25.38 11.03
N PRO A 14 3.70 -26.60 11.51
CA PRO A 14 3.66 -27.78 10.66
C PRO A 14 2.26 -27.92 10.05
N LYS A 15 2.20 -28.43 8.83
CA LYS A 15 0.94 -28.81 8.19
C LYS A 15 0.33 -29.94 9.00
N THR A 16 -0.60 -29.60 9.89
CA THR A 16 -1.36 -30.62 10.59
C THR A 16 -2.58 -30.98 9.76
N GLY A 17 -2.87 -32.26 9.57
CA GLY A 17 -4.08 -32.72 8.88
C GLY A 17 -5.33 -32.09 9.47
N LEU A 18 -5.33 -31.84 10.78
CA LEU A 18 -6.40 -31.18 11.50
C LEU A 18 -6.65 -29.74 11.00
N TYR A 19 -5.61 -28.92 10.80
CA TYR A 19 -5.80 -27.58 10.26
C TYR A 19 -6.25 -27.61 8.80
N THR A 20 -5.79 -28.58 8.03
CA THR A 20 -6.25 -28.77 6.65
C THR A 20 -7.75 -29.06 6.62
N ALA A 21 -8.24 -29.96 7.48
CA ALA A 21 -9.69 -30.22 7.62
C ALA A 21 -10.44 -28.95 8.07
N TYR A 22 -9.94 -28.25 9.09
CA TYR A 22 -10.53 -27.00 9.58
C TYR A 22 -10.61 -25.94 8.47
N LYS A 23 -9.57 -25.78 7.68
CA LYS A 23 -9.54 -24.83 6.55
C LYS A 23 -10.67 -25.09 5.57
N TRP A 24 -10.87 -26.34 5.18
CA TRP A 24 -11.91 -26.70 4.19
C TRP A 24 -13.33 -26.64 4.76
N VAL A 25 -13.51 -27.00 6.03
CA VAL A 25 -14.82 -27.08 6.68
C VAL A 25 -15.29 -25.72 7.22
N PHE A 26 -14.37 -24.87 7.68
CA PHE A 26 -14.73 -23.60 8.31
C PHE A 26 -14.19 -22.38 7.57
N VAL A 27 -12.88 -22.32 7.27
CA VAL A 27 -12.30 -21.09 6.74
C VAL A 27 -12.84 -20.75 5.35
N LEU A 28 -12.87 -21.73 4.46
CA LEU A 28 -13.37 -21.52 3.09
C LEU A 28 -14.88 -21.19 3.05
N PRO A 29 -15.78 -21.93 3.74
CA PRO A 29 -17.18 -21.54 3.82
C PRO A 29 -17.40 -20.15 4.45
N ILE A 30 -16.67 -19.80 5.50
CA ILE A 30 -16.75 -18.46 6.11
C ILE A 30 -16.31 -17.40 5.09
N LEU A 31 -15.24 -17.63 4.34
CA LEU A 31 -14.80 -16.70 3.30
C LEU A 31 -15.86 -16.49 2.23
N VAL A 32 -16.45 -17.55 1.72
CA VAL A 32 -17.54 -17.49 0.71
C VAL A 32 -18.75 -16.76 1.28
N LEU A 33 -19.20 -17.13 2.48
CA LEU A 33 -20.37 -16.55 3.14
C LEU A 33 -20.17 -15.05 3.43
N THR A 34 -19.05 -14.69 4.03
CA THR A 34 -18.75 -13.28 4.34
C THR A 34 -18.56 -12.44 3.08
N THR A 35 -17.92 -12.98 2.03
CA THR A 35 -17.80 -12.29 0.74
C THR A 35 -19.19 -12.06 0.11
N THR A 36 -20.07 -13.05 0.16
CA THR A 36 -21.42 -12.92 -0.40
C THR A 36 -22.26 -11.94 0.41
N ILE A 37 -22.35 -12.11 1.73
CA ILE A 37 -23.21 -11.29 2.59
C ILE A 37 -22.68 -9.85 2.67
N LEU A 38 -21.43 -9.67 3.11
CA LEU A 38 -20.89 -8.32 3.30
C LEU A 38 -20.67 -7.61 1.97
N GLY A 39 -20.29 -8.35 0.91
CA GLY A 39 -20.18 -7.81 -0.45
C GLY A 39 -21.54 -7.34 -0.98
N SER A 40 -22.63 -8.06 -0.71
CA SER A 40 -23.99 -7.62 -1.07
C SER A 40 -24.40 -6.35 -0.31
N PHE A 41 -24.09 -6.25 0.99
CA PHE A 41 -24.31 -5.00 1.74
C PHE A 41 -23.49 -3.83 1.15
N ILE A 42 -22.25 -4.07 0.77
CA ILE A 42 -21.41 -3.06 0.11
C ILE A 42 -22.08 -2.60 -1.20
N ILE A 43 -22.53 -3.51 -2.04
CA ILE A 43 -23.19 -3.21 -3.31
C ILE A 43 -24.44 -2.34 -3.08
N VAL A 44 -25.33 -2.77 -2.16
CA VAL A 44 -26.57 -2.05 -1.85
C VAL A 44 -26.29 -0.65 -1.31
N LEU A 45 -25.41 -0.51 -0.32
CA LEU A 45 -25.09 0.80 0.26
C LEU A 45 -24.36 1.70 -0.73
N SER A 46 -23.51 1.16 -1.58
CA SER A 46 -22.86 1.93 -2.63
C SER A 46 -23.87 2.44 -3.67
N PHE A 47 -24.86 1.62 -4.01
CA PHE A 47 -25.98 2.04 -4.87
C PHE A 47 -26.80 3.17 -4.23
N LEU A 48 -26.97 3.14 -2.90
CA LEU A 48 -27.65 4.17 -2.12
C LEU A 48 -26.80 5.43 -1.87
N GLY A 49 -25.61 5.53 -2.48
CA GLY A 49 -24.74 6.70 -2.41
C GLY A 49 -23.75 6.75 -1.24
N ALA A 50 -23.56 5.62 -0.53
CA ALA A 50 -22.65 5.54 0.62
C ALA A 50 -21.47 4.56 0.41
N PRO A 51 -20.71 4.63 -0.72
CA PRO A 51 -19.67 3.65 -1.04
C PRO A 51 -18.50 3.67 -0.06
N ASP A 52 -18.09 4.84 0.42
CA ASP A 52 -16.95 4.98 1.34
C ASP A 52 -17.29 4.45 2.74
N TYR A 53 -18.49 4.71 3.22
CA TYR A 53 -19.00 4.12 4.46
C TYR A 53 -19.08 2.59 4.36
N ALA A 54 -19.63 2.08 3.26
CA ALA A 54 -19.72 0.64 3.01
C ALA A 54 -18.34 -0.02 2.99
N SER A 55 -17.37 0.59 2.30
CA SER A 55 -15.99 0.15 2.25
C SER A 55 -15.36 0.11 3.65
N ARG A 56 -15.47 1.19 4.40
CA ARG A 56 -14.89 1.32 5.75
C ARG A 56 -15.45 0.31 6.73
N VAL A 57 -16.75 0.11 6.75
CA VAL A 57 -17.41 -0.77 7.73
C VAL A 57 -17.33 -2.23 7.29
N PHE A 58 -17.93 -2.54 6.14
CA PHE A 58 -18.12 -3.94 5.73
C PHE A 58 -16.85 -4.54 5.13
N GLY A 59 -16.04 -3.76 4.43
CA GLY A 59 -14.75 -4.22 3.92
C GLY A 59 -13.76 -4.50 5.05
N THR A 60 -13.68 -3.61 6.06
CA THR A 60 -12.87 -3.84 7.25
C THR A 60 -13.34 -5.06 8.04
N LEU A 61 -14.66 -5.20 8.21
CA LEU A 61 -15.27 -6.34 8.91
C LEU A 61 -14.96 -7.65 8.19
N TRP A 62 -15.11 -7.67 6.85
CA TRP A 62 -14.76 -8.81 6.00
C TRP A 62 -13.32 -9.25 6.20
N ALA A 63 -12.38 -8.31 6.16
CA ALA A 63 -10.96 -8.63 6.34
C ALA A 63 -10.67 -9.19 7.74
N LYS A 64 -11.25 -8.59 8.79
CA LYS A 64 -11.05 -9.02 10.17
C LYS A 64 -11.69 -10.37 10.48
N ILE A 65 -12.89 -10.66 9.97
CA ILE A 65 -13.54 -11.96 10.15
C ILE A 65 -12.69 -13.06 9.50
N ASN A 66 -12.25 -12.85 8.27
CA ASN A 66 -11.51 -13.86 7.52
C ASN A 66 -10.11 -14.12 8.11
N THR A 67 -9.40 -13.10 8.59
CA THR A 67 -8.12 -13.30 9.29
C THR A 67 -8.31 -14.06 10.59
N LYS A 68 -9.34 -13.75 11.38
CA LYS A 68 -9.66 -14.47 12.62
C LYS A 68 -10.09 -15.91 12.35
N ALA A 69 -10.96 -16.13 11.37
CA ALA A 69 -11.39 -17.47 10.98
C ALA A 69 -10.21 -18.33 10.51
N ALA A 70 -9.23 -17.74 9.85
CA ALA A 70 -8.02 -18.42 9.44
C ALA A 70 -6.98 -18.63 10.58
N LEU A 71 -7.29 -18.23 11.81
CA LEU A 71 -6.40 -18.26 12.98
C LEU A 71 -5.11 -17.46 12.74
N ILE A 72 -5.23 -16.30 12.10
CA ILE A 72 -4.13 -15.39 11.81
C ILE A 72 -4.14 -14.25 12.82
N GLY A 73 -3.09 -14.18 13.63
CA GLY A 73 -2.83 -13.01 14.49
C GLY A 73 -2.21 -11.88 13.67
N VAL A 74 -2.66 -10.65 13.92
CA VAL A 74 -2.13 -9.45 13.26
C VAL A 74 -1.61 -8.47 14.29
N GLN A 75 -0.31 -8.19 14.25
CA GLN A 75 0.36 -7.19 15.07
C GLN A 75 0.57 -5.94 14.20
N THR A 76 0.14 -4.78 14.68
CA THR A 76 0.31 -3.50 13.96
C THR A 76 1.07 -2.52 14.84
N THR A 77 2.12 -1.90 14.28
CA THR A 77 2.92 -0.84 14.93
C THR A 77 2.99 0.38 14.02
N GLY A 78 3.27 1.56 14.59
CA GLY A 78 3.41 2.81 13.84
C GLY A 78 2.07 3.49 13.47
N LYS A 79 0.95 3.12 14.08
CA LYS A 79 -0.35 3.77 13.83
C LYS A 79 -0.34 5.26 14.18
N GLU A 80 0.50 5.67 15.10
CA GLU A 80 0.74 7.05 15.49
C GLU A 80 1.31 7.93 14.36
N HIS A 81 1.84 7.33 13.31
CA HIS A 81 2.33 8.04 12.12
C HIS A 81 1.19 8.49 11.19
N ILE A 82 0.00 7.95 11.37
CA ILE A 82 -1.18 8.30 10.56
C ILE A 82 -1.87 9.51 11.18
N LYS A 83 -1.98 10.59 10.42
CA LYS A 83 -2.78 11.76 10.81
C LYS A 83 -4.22 11.59 10.29
N GLN A 84 -5.19 11.79 11.18
CA GLN A 84 -6.60 11.71 10.81
C GLN A 84 -6.97 12.78 9.77
N GLY A 85 -7.75 12.40 8.76
CA GLY A 85 -8.15 13.31 7.68
C GLY A 85 -7.08 13.58 6.62
N GLN A 86 -5.85 13.08 6.81
CA GLN A 86 -4.78 13.18 5.81
C GLN A 86 -4.90 12.07 4.78
N SER A 87 -4.81 12.43 3.50
CA SER A 87 -4.66 11.48 2.39
C SER A 87 -3.20 11.09 2.20
N TYR A 88 -2.97 9.84 1.81
CA TYR A 88 -1.63 9.27 1.57
C TYR A 88 -1.59 8.46 0.27
N VAL A 89 -0.43 8.43 -0.35
CA VAL A 89 -0.06 7.36 -1.27
C VAL A 89 0.66 6.29 -0.45
N ILE A 90 -0.02 5.16 -0.20
CA ILE A 90 0.50 4.06 0.61
C ILE A 90 1.31 3.14 -0.28
N VAL A 91 2.56 2.90 0.09
CA VAL A 91 3.46 1.98 -0.62
C VAL A 91 3.80 0.81 0.29
N ALA A 92 3.42 -0.39 -0.12
CA ALA A 92 3.67 -1.61 0.62
C ALA A 92 4.43 -2.65 -0.21
N ASN A 93 5.19 -3.53 0.46
CA ASN A 93 5.69 -4.76 -0.13
C ASN A 93 4.56 -5.78 -0.32
N HIS A 94 4.74 -6.72 -1.25
CA HIS A 94 3.69 -7.70 -1.61
C HIS A 94 4.24 -9.12 -1.66
N GLN A 95 3.82 -9.95 -0.73
CA GLN A 95 4.31 -11.33 -0.59
C GLN A 95 3.18 -12.38 -0.64
N SER A 96 1.93 -11.96 -0.36
CA SER A 96 0.80 -12.87 -0.22
C SER A 96 -0.52 -12.18 -0.56
N LEU A 97 -1.57 -12.95 -0.82
CA LEU A 97 -2.94 -12.44 -0.83
C LEU A 97 -3.39 -11.93 0.55
N LEU A 98 -2.78 -12.42 1.63
CA LEU A 98 -3.08 -11.94 2.98
C LEU A 98 -2.72 -10.48 3.20
N ASP A 99 -1.79 -9.92 2.43
CA ASP A 99 -1.40 -8.52 2.53
C ASP A 99 -2.61 -7.58 2.35
N ILE A 100 -3.56 -7.99 1.48
CA ILE A 100 -4.81 -7.25 1.25
C ILE A 100 -5.66 -7.22 2.53
N TYR A 101 -5.81 -8.34 3.21
CA TYR A 101 -6.58 -8.42 4.46
C TYR A 101 -5.96 -7.59 5.58
N LEU A 102 -4.62 -7.57 5.67
CA LEU A 102 -3.92 -6.79 6.68
C LEU A 102 -4.14 -5.29 6.46
N LEU A 103 -3.86 -4.81 5.26
CA LEU A 103 -4.02 -3.39 4.93
C LEU A 103 -5.48 -2.95 5.08
N TYR A 104 -6.44 -3.73 4.58
CA TYR A 104 -7.85 -3.37 4.63
C TYR A 104 -8.43 -3.42 6.05
N GLY A 105 -8.07 -4.45 6.81
CA GLY A 105 -8.62 -4.68 8.14
C GLY A 105 -7.96 -3.89 9.26
N TYR A 106 -6.68 -3.52 9.13
CA TYR A 106 -5.89 -3.09 10.27
C TYR A 106 -5.15 -1.75 10.09
N LEU A 107 -5.16 -1.17 8.89
CA LEU A 107 -4.51 0.14 8.64
C LEU A 107 -5.31 1.31 9.25
N SER A 108 -6.62 1.18 9.39
CA SER A 108 -7.51 2.14 10.06
C SER A 108 -7.65 3.51 9.37
N ILE A 109 -7.49 3.57 8.06
CA ILE A 109 -7.76 4.74 7.20
C ILE A 109 -8.54 4.31 5.96
N ASP A 110 -9.19 5.28 5.31
CA ASP A 110 -9.95 5.02 4.09
C ASP A 110 -9.02 4.86 2.90
N VAL A 111 -9.20 3.77 2.17
CA VAL A 111 -8.28 3.41 1.09
C VAL A 111 -8.99 2.98 -0.19
N LYS A 112 -8.41 3.38 -1.31
CA LYS A 112 -8.71 2.80 -2.62
C LYS A 112 -7.54 1.91 -3.05
N TRP A 113 -7.85 0.78 -3.66
CA TRP A 113 -6.88 -0.20 -4.13
C TRP A 113 -6.60 -0.02 -5.61
N VAL A 114 -5.35 -0.18 -5.99
CA VAL A 114 -4.97 -0.40 -7.39
C VAL A 114 -4.93 -1.90 -7.63
N MET A 115 -5.99 -2.44 -8.20
CA MET A 115 -6.21 -3.87 -8.35
C MET A 115 -6.21 -4.31 -9.82
N LYS A 116 -5.93 -5.62 -10.01
CA LYS A 116 -5.87 -6.25 -11.33
C LYS A 116 -7.28 -6.43 -11.91
N GLN A 117 -7.47 -6.15 -13.22
CA GLN A 117 -8.78 -6.19 -13.86
C GLN A 117 -9.48 -7.57 -13.80
N GLU A 118 -8.72 -8.67 -13.74
CA GLU A 118 -9.30 -10.02 -13.69
C GLU A 118 -10.10 -10.28 -12.40
N LEU A 119 -9.83 -9.51 -11.32
CA LEU A 119 -10.62 -9.59 -10.10
C LEU A 119 -12.07 -9.12 -10.29
N ARG A 120 -12.34 -8.37 -11.35
CA ARG A 120 -13.68 -7.95 -11.75
C ARG A 120 -14.61 -9.13 -12.08
N ALA A 121 -14.04 -10.24 -12.56
CA ALA A 121 -14.79 -11.46 -12.90
C ALA A 121 -15.18 -12.30 -11.67
N VAL A 122 -14.66 -11.99 -10.48
CA VAL A 122 -15.01 -12.73 -9.25
C VAL A 122 -16.41 -12.31 -8.80
N PRO A 123 -17.38 -13.24 -8.70
CA PRO A 123 -18.74 -12.92 -8.33
C PRO A 123 -18.81 -12.16 -6.99
N VAL A 124 -19.72 -11.20 -6.91
CA VAL A 124 -19.94 -10.30 -5.76
C VAL A 124 -18.71 -9.43 -5.44
N LEU A 125 -17.51 -10.02 -5.28
CA LEU A 125 -16.28 -9.30 -4.94
C LEU A 125 -15.94 -8.25 -6.01
N GLY A 126 -15.95 -8.63 -7.29
CA GLY A 126 -15.61 -7.74 -8.40
C GLY A 126 -16.53 -6.52 -8.46
N LEU A 127 -17.85 -6.75 -8.40
CA LEU A 127 -18.84 -5.69 -8.41
C LEU A 127 -18.74 -4.81 -7.15
N ALA A 128 -18.58 -5.39 -5.97
CA ALA A 128 -18.41 -4.64 -4.73
C ALA A 128 -17.17 -3.72 -4.81
N CYS A 129 -16.03 -4.24 -5.28
CA CYS A 129 -14.81 -3.46 -5.45
C CYS A 129 -15.00 -2.30 -6.46
N GLU A 130 -15.69 -2.53 -7.56
CA GLU A 130 -15.99 -1.49 -8.54
C GLU A 130 -16.87 -0.40 -7.97
N MET A 131 -17.95 -0.78 -7.28
CA MET A 131 -18.88 0.17 -6.66
C MET A 131 -18.26 0.95 -5.50
N MET A 132 -17.33 0.36 -4.76
CA MET A 132 -16.51 1.08 -3.77
C MET A 132 -15.52 2.07 -4.43
N GLY A 133 -15.40 2.08 -5.76
CA GLY A 133 -14.52 2.99 -6.48
C GLY A 133 -13.04 2.62 -6.40
N HIS A 134 -12.71 1.35 -6.22
CA HIS A 134 -11.33 0.89 -6.35
C HIS A 134 -10.82 1.05 -7.78
N VAL A 135 -9.52 1.26 -7.92
CA VAL A 135 -8.87 1.52 -9.20
C VAL A 135 -8.57 0.22 -9.90
N ILE A 136 -9.36 -0.11 -10.92
CA ILE A 136 -9.16 -1.32 -11.70
C ILE A 136 -8.21 -1.02 -12.86
N VAL A 137 -7.10 -1.74 -12.93
CA VAL A 137 -6.01 -1.49 -13.88
C VAL A 137 -5.76 -2.73 -14.74
N ASP A 138 -5.77 -2.52 -16.05
CA ASP A 138 -5.19 -3.46 -17.00
C ASP A 138 -3.68 -3.26 -17.06
N ARG A 139 -2.94 -4.17 -16.43
CA ARG A 139 -1.46 -4.10 -16.36
C ARG A 139 -0.78 -4.53 -17.66
N SER A 140 -1.51 -5.08 -18.61
CA SER A 140 -1.00 -5.46 -19.92
C SER A 140 -1.01 -4.28 -20.91
N ASN A 141 -1.83 -3.25 -20.63
CA ASN A 141 -1.98 -2.07 -21.47
C ASN A 141 -1.60 -0.79 -20.69
N THR A 142 -0.44 -0.21 -20.99
CA THR A 142 0.07 0.98 -20.31
C THR A 142 -0.85 2.19 -20.47
N ALA A 143 -1.46 2.41 -21.64
CA ALA A 143 -2.35 3.55 -21.87
C ALA A 143 -3.64 3.40 -21.05
N SER A 144 -4.24 2.20 -21.00
CA SER A 144 -5.40 1.90 -20.17
C SER A 144 -5.09 2.06 -18.67
N ALA A 145 -3.89 1.62 -18.25
CA ALA A 145 -3.42 1.80 -16.89
C ALA A 145 -3.31 3.28 -16.50
N LEU A 146 -2.71 4.11 -17.35
CA LEU A 146 -2.60 5.56 -17.13
C LEU A 146 -3.98 6.22 -17.04
N ALA A 147 -4.91 5.90 -17.96
CA ALA A 147 -6.26 6.44 -17.92
C ALA A 147 -7.03 6.04 -16.64
N SER A 148 -6.81 4.83 -16.14
CA SER A 148 -7.40 4.38 -14.87
C SER A 148 -6.83 5.11 -13.66
N MET A 149 -5.53 5.42 -13.69
CA MET A 149 -4.86 6.20 -12.66
C MET A 149 -5.34 7.66 -12.66
N GLU A 150 -5.54 8.26 -13.83
CA GLU A 150 -6.06 9.62 -13.94
C GLU A 150 -7.46 9.73 -13.32
N ARG A 151 -8.37 8.82 -13.65
CA ARG A 151 -9.69 8.77 -13.00
C ARG A 151 -9.63 8.55 -11.49
N ALA A 152 -8.59 7.87 -11.00
CA ALA A 152 -8.40 7.66 -9.57
C ALA A 152 -8.02 8.94 -8.84
N ARG A 153 -7.27 9.83 -9.47
CA ARG A 153 -6.80 11.10 -8.87
C ARG A 153 -7.94 11.94 -8.31
N GLU A 154 -9.05 12.03 -9.04
CA GLU A 154 -10.23 12.81 -8.62
C GLU A 154 -10.85 12.29 -7.31
N ARG A 155 -10.60 11.03 -6.96
CA ARG A 155 -11.17 10.35 -5.78
C ARG A 155 -10.23 10.34 -4.57
N ILE A 156 -8.96 10.70 -4.77
CA ILE A 156 -7.92 10.65 -3.73
C ILE A 156 -7.78 12.04 -3.12
N LYS A 157 -8.69 12.38 -2.22
CA LYS A 157 -8.74 13.65 -1.50
C LYS A 157 -9.52 13.45 -0.21
N ASP A 158 -9.58 14.45 0.64
CA ASP A 158 -10.43 14.51 1.84
C ASP A 158 -10.27 13.30 2.78
N GLY A 159 -9.02 12.87 3.01
CA GLY A 159 -8.68 11.72 3.85
C GLY A 159 -8.70 10.37 3.13
N MET A 160 -9.13 10.32 1.86
CA MET A 160 -9.06 9.10 1.05
C MET A 160 -7.64 8.86 0.57
N SER A 161 -7.11 7.68 0.86
CA SER A 161 -5.75 7.26 0.47
C SER A 161 -5.78 6.22 -0.63
N VAL A 162 -4.65 6.00 -1.30
CA VAL A 162 -4.52 4.95 -2.32
C VAL A 162 -3.39 4.00 -1.97
N ILE A 163 -3.62 2.69 -2.15
CA ILE A 163 -2.61 1.65 -1.89
C ILE A 163 -1.99 1.15 -3.18
N PHE A 164 -0.66 1.12 -3.17
CA PHE A 164 0.17 0.50 -4.19
C PHE A 164 1.05 -0.59 -3.60
N PHE A 165 0.99 -1.75 -4.22
CA PHE A 165 2.09 -2.71 -4.13
C PHE A 165 3.12 -2.33 -5.20
N ALA A 166 4.12 -1.53 -4.81
CA ALA A 166 5.03 -0.90 -5.77
C ALA A 166 5.89 -1.88 -6.58
N GLU A 167 6.06 -3.10 -6.10
CA GLU A 167 6.69 -4.21 -6.83
C GLU A 167 5.89 -4.64 -8.09
N GLY A 168 4.59 -4.33 -8.12
CA GLY A 168 3.67 -4.67 -9.20
C GLY A 168 3.23 -6.14 -9.26
N THR A 169 3.93 -7.04 -8.58
CA THR A 169 3.60 -8.47 -8.47
C THR A 169 4.07 -8.99 -7.12
N ARG A 170 3.47 -10.10 -6.64
CA ARG A 170 3.90 -10.74 -5.40
C ARG A 170 5.35 -11.28 -5.51
N SER A 171 6.13 -11.12 -4.44
CA SER A 171 7.45 -11.72 -4.31
C SER A 171 7.32 -13.18 -3.84
N ARG A 172 7.84 -14.13 -4.61
CA ARG A 172 7.86 -15.55 -4.24
C ARG A 172 9.04 -15.89 -3.34
N SER A 173 10.18 -15.24 -3.53
CA SER A 173 11.38 -15.44 -2.70
C SER A 173 11.28 -14.79 -1.33
N GLY A 174 10.43 -13.77 -1.19
CA GLY A 174 10.39 -12.86 -0.04
C GLY A 174 11.34 -11.68 -0.15
N GLU A 175 12.19 -11.65 -1.17
CA GLU A 175 13.04 -10.51 -1.45
C GLU A 175 12.23 -9.35 -2.04
N LEU A 176 12.55 -8.14 -1.64
CA LEU A 176 11.89 -6.93 -2.13
C LEU A 176 12.36 -6.61 -3.55
N LYS A 177 11.46 -6.70 -4.51
CA LYS A 177 11.71 -6.37 -5.91
C LYS A 177 11.91 -4.86 -6.12
N PRO A 178 12.49 -4.45 -7.25
CA PRO A 178 12.52 -3.04 -7.65
C PRO A 178 11.11 -2.45 -7.73
N PHE A 179 10.97 -1.20 -7.28
CA PHE A 179 9.68 -0.51 -7.28
C PHE A 179 9.38 0.13 -8.63
N LYS A 180 8.13 0.06 -9.05
CA LYS A 180 7.60 0.76 -10.23
C LYS A 180 7.32 2.22 -9.88
N LYS A 181 7.56 3.12 -10.84
CA LYS A 181 7.47 4.57 -10.64
C LYS A 181 6.05 5.12 -10.45
N GLY A 182 5.00 4.32 -10.72
CA GLY A 182 3.61 4.79 -10.75
C GLY A 182 3.11 5.39 -9.42
N ALA A 183 3.43 4.74 -8.29
CA ALA A 183 3.06 5.23 -6.96
C ALA A 183 3.70 6.60 -6.65
N PHE A 184 5.00 6.72 -6.93
CA PHE A 184 5.78 7.93 -6.67
C PHE A 184 5.34 9.10 -7.54
N ARG A 185 5.06 8.83 -8.82
CA ARG A 185 4.49 9.83 -9.73
C ARG A 185 3.14 10.34 -9.23
N MET A 186 2.24 9.45 -8.83
CA MET A 186 0.94 9.84 -8.28
C MET A 186 1.11 10.68 -7.00
N ALA A 187 2.04 10.33 -6.13
CA ALA A 187 2.30 11.09 -4.92
C ALA A 187 2.76 12.53 -5.24
N GLN A 188 3.63 12.72 -6.22
CA GLN A 188 4.07 14.05 -6.67
C GLN A 188 2.93 14.84 -7.32
N GLU A 189 2.20 14.22 -8.25
CA GLU A 189 1.12 14.87 -8.99
C GLU A 189 -0.03 15.32 -8.09
N LEU A 190 -0.28 14.60 -6.99
CA LEU A 190 -1.30 14.95 -6.00
C LEU A 190 -0.76 15.76 -4.82
N ASN A 191 0.55 15.99 -4.78
CA ASN A 191 1.28 16.56 -3.63
C ASN A 191 0.91 15.88 -2.30
N LEU A 192 0.87 14.53 -2.31
CA LEU A 192 0.53 13.72 -1.15
C LEU A 192 1.76 13.05 -0.56
N PRO A 193 1.89 12.99 0.77
CA PRO A 193 2.95 12.23 1.41
C PRO A 193 2.81 10.73 1.12
N ILE A 194 3.96 10.06 1.00
CA ILE A 194 4.02 8.61 0.85
C ILE A 194 4.07 7.98 2.23
N LEU A 195 3.15 7.04 2.49
CA LEU A 195 3.13 6.25 3.73
C LEU A 195 3.72 4.87 3.44
N PRO A 196 4.98 4.59 3.85
CA PRO A 196 5.57 3.27 3.68
C PRO A 196 4.96 2.28 4.69
N VAL A 197 4.53 1.11 4.20
CA VAL A 197 4.00 0.04 5.05
C VAL A 197 4.76 -1.25 4.77
N THR A 198 5.31 -1.85 5.81
CA THR A 198 6.01 -3.13 5.72
C THR A 198 5.14 -4.25 6.26
N ILE A 199 4.99 -5.31 5.48
CA ILE A 199 4.22 -6.50 5.85
C ILE A 199 5.19 -7.67 5.96
N GLN A 200 5.12 -8.37 7.09
CA GLN A 200 6.02 -9.48 7.41
C GLN A 200 5.25 -10.77 7.62
N ASN A 201 5.88 -11.89 7.27
CA ASN A 201 5.46 -13.26 7.54
C ASN A 201 4.22 -13.77 6.75
N THR A 202 3.56 -12.95 5.94
CA THR A 202 2.38 -13.39 5.16
C THR A 202 2.70 -14.49 4.15
N ARG A 203 3.92 -14.48 3.58
CA ARG A 203 4.42 -15.52 2.66
C ARG A 203 4.46 -16.91 3.29
N HIS A 204 4.80 -16.99 4.56
CA HIS A 204 4.89 -18.28 5.28
C HIS A 204 3.52 -18.82 5.69
N ILE A 205 2.54 -17.92 5.84
CA ILE A 205 1.15 -18.26 6.20
C ILE A 205 0.33 -18.65 4.97
N LEU A 206 0.44 -17.87 3.88
CA LEU A 206 -0.18 -18.18 2.59
C LEU A 206 0.82 -17.87 1.46
N PRO A 207 1.62 -18.85 1.04
CA PRO A 207 2.56 -18.66 -0.07
C PRO A 207 1.86 -18.23 -1.36
N SER A 208 2.53 -17.41 -2.18
CA SER A 208 2.00 -16.97 -3.47
C SER A 208 1.66 -18.15 -4.37
N ASP A 209 0.55 -18.03 -5.08
CA ASP A 209 0.07 -19.01 -6.07
C ASP A 209 -0.26 -20.38 -5.48
N THR A 210 -0.53 -20.44 -4.18
CA THR A 210 -0.98 -21.65 -3.49
C THR A 210 -2.27 -21.38 -2.72
N ILE A 211 -2.92 -22.48 -2.31
CA ILE A 211 -4.01 -22.51 -1.33
C ILE A 211 -3.54 -23.09 0.02
N ASP A 212 -2.22 -23.16 0.23
CA ASP A 212 -1.61 -23.71 1.43
C ASP A 212 -1.62 -22.70 2.58
N LEU A 213 -2.83 -22.40 3.03
CA LEU A 213 -3.05 -21.53 4.18
C LEU A 213 -2.66 -22.24 5.46
N ARG A 214 -1.97 -21.53 6.36
CA ARG A 214 -1.52 -21.99 7.68
C ARG A 214 -1.91 -20.97 8.74
N PRO A 215 -2.13 -21.37 9.99
CA PRO A 215 -2.29 -20.42 11.08
C PRO A 215 -0.95 -19.74 11.38
N GLY A 216 -0.97 -18.56 11.97
CA GLY A 216 0.27 -17.88 12.34
C GLY A 216 0.08 -16.42 12.73
N ILE A 217 1.19 -15.75 12.96
CA ILE A 217 1.23 -14.33 13.33
C ILE A 217 1.88 -13.55 12.20
N THR A 218 1.25 -12.46 11.79
CA THR A 218 1.77 -11.49 10.84
C THR A 218 2.05 -10.17 11.54
N ARG A 219 2.96 -9.39 10.98
CA ARG A 219 3.23 -8.03 11.47
C ARG A 219 3.06 -7.02 10.34
N MET A 220 2.43 -5.90 10.66
CA MET A 220 2.33 -4.73 9.79
C MET A 220 2.98 -3.53 10.49
N ILE A 221 3.98 -2.95 9.87
CA ILE A 221 4.74 -1.80 10.39
C ILE A 221 4.45 -0.61 9.50
N ILE A 222 3.87 0.42 10.09
CA ILE A 222 3.56 1.68 9.41
C ILE A 222 4.73 2.63 9.67
N GLY A 223 5.45 3.01 8.62
CA GLY A 223 6.58 3.94 8.70
C GLY A 223 6.12 5.40 8.81
N LYS A 224 7.06 6.29 9.08
CA LYS A 224 6.79 7.74 9.05
C LYS A 224 6.46 8.17 7.61
N PRO A 225 5.48 9.07 7.43
CA PRO A 225 5.19 9.63 6.11
C PRO A 225 6.41 10.36 5.52
N ILE A 226 6.65 10.14 4.24
CA ILE A 226 7.75 10.74 3.48
C ILE A 226 7.13 11.84 2.60
N SER A 227 7.61 13.09 2.77
CA SER A 227 7.20 14.21 1.93
C SER A 227 7.75 14.06 0.51
N VAL A 228 6.95 14.43 -0.48
CA VAL A 228 7.38 14.52 -1.89
C VAL A 228 8.19 15.80 -2.18
N GLU A 229 8.11 16.79 -1.30
CA GLU A 229 8.85 18.04 -1.39
C GLU A 229 10.27 17.89 -0.81
N VAL A 230 11.21 18.63 -1.37
CA VAL A 230 12.56 18.75 -0.80
C VAL A 230 12.46 19.67 0.40
N THR A 231 12.71 19.15 1.61
CA THR A 231 12.84 19.99 2.80
C THR A 231 14.08 20.87 2.67
N SER A 232 14.01 22.11 3.16
CA SER A 232 15.10 23.10 3.13
C SER A 232 16.45 22.55 3.60
N THR A 233 16.44 21.64 4.57
CA THR A 233 17.65 20.97 5.10
C THR A 233 18.36 20.11 4.04
N THR A 234 17.62 19.47 3.12
CA THR A 234 18.20 18.69 2.01
C THR A 234 18.59 19.58 0.82
N ALA A 235 17.89 20.68 0.62
CA ALA A 235 18.23 21.67 -0.40
C ALA A 235 19.55 22.38 -0.10
N ASP A 236 19.82 22.69 1.16
CA ASP A 236 21.07 23.32 1.59
C ASP A 236 22.26 22.36 1.47
N TYR A 237 22.06 21.07 1.74
CA TYR A 237 23.09 20.04 1.54
C TYR A 237 23.41 19.85 0.05
N ALA A 238 22.40 19.82 -0.83
CA ALA A 238 22.57 19.68 -2.26
C ALA A 238 23.19 20.93 -2.90
N LYS A 239 22.93 22.13 -2.39
CA LYS A 239 23.56 23.38 -2.82
C LYS A 239 25.03 23.46 -2.40
N SER A 240 25.38 22.98 -1.19
CA SER A 240 26.76 22.99 -0.70
C SER A 240 27.70 22.06 -1.47
N HIS A 241 27.18 21.02 -2.14
CA HIS A 241 27.99 20.06 -2.92
C HIS A 241 27.97 20.32 -4.43
N LYS A 242 27.21 21.34 -4.91
CA LYS A 242 27.25 21.76 -6.32
C LYS A 242 28.27 22.86 -6.62
N ASN A 243 28.95 23.41 -5.62
CA ASN A 243 29.97 24.44 -5.78
C ASN A 243 31.39 23.85 -5.83
N GLU A 244 31.66 22.93 -6.75
CA GLU A 244 32.99 22.77 -7.29
C GLU A 244 33.10 23.61 -8.60
N PRO A 245 34.10 24.47 -8.73
CA PRO A 245 34.16 25.44 -9.82
C PRO A 245 34.56 24.75 -11.13
N ASN A 246 33.65 24.67 -12.08
CA ASN A 246 34.02 24.51 -13.46
C ASN A 246 34.44 25.91 -14.00
N LEU A 247 35.73 26.11 -14.06
CA LEU A 247 36.35 27.21 -14.81
C LEU A 247 36.00 27.02 -16.29
N LEU A 248 35.22 27.92 -16.87
CA LEU A 248 35.39 28.52 -18.16
C LEU A 248 34.13 29.30 -18.61
N GLU A 249 34.46 30.55 -18.92
CA GLU A 249 33.87 31.50 -19.88
C GLU A 249 32.79 32.51 -19.45
N ASN A 250 33.28 33.73 -19.59
CA ASN A 250 32.66 35.05 -19.50
C ASN A 250 31.59 35.31 -20.55
N SER A 251 30.53 36.01 -20.20
CA SER A 251 30.17 37.33 -20.75
C SER A 251 28.86 37.86 -20.14
N PRO A 252 28.73 39.17 -19.96
CA PRO A 252 27.62 39.78 -19.24
C PRO A 252 26.57 40.34 -20.19
N THR A 253 25.30 40.25 -19.83
CA THR A 253 24.29 41.25 -20.21
C THR A 253 23.15 41.30 -19.18
N GLU A 254 22.96 42.53 -18.72
CA GLU A 254 21.90 42.97 -17.83
C GLU A 254 20.50 42.79 -18.42
N SER A 255 19.51 42.37 -17.59
CA SER A 255 18.27 43.12 -17.52
C SER A 255 17.51 42.77 -16.21
N LYS A 256 17.24 43.81 -15.44
CA LYS A 256 16.38 43.79 -14.26
C LYS A 256 14.95 43.45 -14.66
N ALA A 257 14.39 42.39 -14.08
CA ALA A 257 12.97 42.26 -13.85
C ALA A 257 12.81 41.63 -12.46
N THR A 258 12.38 42.42 -11.51
CA THR A 258 11.93 41.99 -10.19
C THR A 258 10.55 41.38 -10.34
N GLU A 259 10.48 40.09 -10.53
CA GLU A 259 9.27 39.30 -10.30
C GLU A 259 9.48 38.55 -8.99
N HIS A 260 8.62 38.80 -7.99
CA HIS A 260 8.45 37.98 -6.83
C HIS A 260 7.80 36.68 -7.26
N GLU A 261 8.60 35.76 -7.79
CA GLU A 261 8.23 34.37 -8.00
C GLU A 261 8.20 33.72 -6.62
N HIS A 262 7.00 33.38 -6.15
CA HIS A 262 6.85 32.47 -5.02
C HIS A 262 7.47 31.14 -5.46
N ASP A 263 8.70 30.90 -5.04
CA ASP A 263 9.40 29.63 -5.26
C ASP A 263 8.55 28.48 -4.72
N ALA A 264 7.86 27.78 -5.61
CA ALA A 264 7.23 26.52 -5.26
C ALA A 264 8.30 25.56 -4.74
N PRO A 265 8.06 24.84 -3.65
CA PRO A 265 9.06 23.94 -3.08
C PRO A 265 9.49 22.91 -4.12
N ALA A 266 10.80 22.71 -4.24
CA ALA A 266 11.36 21.73 -5.18
C ALA A 266 10.89 20.32 -4.81
N LEU A 267 10.49 19.53 -5.82
CA LEU A 267 10.09 18.14 -5.62
C LEU A 267 11.30 17.21 -5.65
N LYS A 268 11.30 16.18 -4.79
CA LYS A 268 12.29 15.08 -4.83
C LYS A 268 12.16 14.33 -6.16
N SER A 269 13.27 13.80 -6.70
CA SER A 269 13.18 12.95 -7.89
C SER A 269 12.40 11.65 -7.61
N LEU A 270 11.81 11.05 -8.66
CA LEU A 270 11.10 9.77 -8.54
C LEU A 270 12.02 8.63 -8.08
N SER A 271 13.32 8.70 -8.42
CA SER A 271 14.32 7.73 -8.00
C SER A 271 14.63 7.87 -6.52
N ASP A 272 14.79 9.09 -6.02
CA ASP A 272 15.09 9.36 -4.61
C ASP A 272 13.94 8.91 -3.71
N LEU A 273 12.70 9.27 -4.06
CA LEU A 273 11.51 8.82 -3.36
C LEU A 273 11.40 7.29 -3.33
N SER A 274 11.65 6.64 -4.47
CA SER A 274 11.62 5.18 -4.57
C SER A 274 12.68 4.54 -3.69
N THR A 275 13.88 5.10 -3.65
CA THR A 275 15.01 4.61 -2.84
C THR A 275 14.72 4.78 -1.36
N GLU A 276 14.29 5.97 -0.94
CA GLU A 276 13.97 6.28 0.46
C GLU A 276 12.88 5.36 1.02
N VAL A 277 11.78 5.20 0.28
CA VAL A 277 10.68 4.30 0.67
C VAL A 277 11.15 2.84 0.72
N ARG A 278 11.96 2.41 -0.25
CA ARG A 278 12.48 1.06 -0.32
C ARG A 278 13.42 0.75 0.86
N GLU A 279 14.25 1.70 1.26
CA GLU A 279 15.15 1.56 2.41
C GLU A 279 14.37 1.41 3.71
N VAL A 280 13.32 2.20 3.93
CA VAL A 280 12.44 2.06 5.09
C VAL A 280 11.83 0.66 5.16
N ILE A 281 11.30 0.17 4.03
CA ILE A 281 10.68 -1.17 3.99
C ILE A 281 11.74 -2.26 4.19
N LEU A 282 12.93 -2.14 3.59
CA LEU A 282 14.03 -3.09 3.77
C LEU A 282 14.54 -3.13 5.21
N CYS A 283 14.70 -1.97 5.83
CA CYS A 283 15.11 -1.87 7.23
C CYS A 283 14.13 -2.63 8.13
N ASN A 284 12.83 -2.39 7.94
CA ASN A 284 11.80 -3.09 8.71
C ASN A 284 11.76 -4.60 8.43
N LEU A 285 12.01 -5.03 7.17
CA LEU A 285 12.05 -6.47 6.83
C LEU A 285 13.23 -7.20 7.48
N LYS A 286 14.34 -6.52 7.77
CA LYS A 286 15.53 -7.08 8.44
C LYS A 286 15.38 -7.17 9.96
N GLN A 287 14.39 -6.50 10.55
CA GLN A 287 14.11 -6.53 11.99
C GLN A 287 13.27 -7.75 12.43
N THR A 288 13.24 -8.80 11.62
CA THR A 288 12.49 -10.06 11.88
C THR A 288 13.30 -11.10 12.62
#